data_afe118a4b2b150e2fb6b31fc8532f04a
#
_entry.id   afe118a4b2b150e2fb6b31fc8532f04a
#
_cell.length_a   1.000
_cell.length_b   1.000
_cell.length_c   1.000
_cell.angle_alpha   90.00
_cell.angle_beta   90.00
_cell.angle_gamma   90.00
#
_symmetry.space_group_name_H-M   'P 1'
#
loop_
_entity.id
_entity.type
_entity.pdbx_description
1 polymer ?
#
loop_
_entity_poly.entity_id
_entity_poly.type
_entity_poly.pdbx_seq_one_letter_code
_entity_poly.pdbx_strand_id
1 'polypeptide(L)'
;IESFSPIIKKNHVTRSIPNDEVFDDQWHLRNYGQTSGTQGEDANITSVWNSYTGNGIIISVVDDGLDKDHPDISPNYSPTHSYDWCNNDADPTPTSNNGHGTAAGGVAAAAGDNTIHVAGAAYDATLAGSTLIACWSGDSTEANALTFMNNETHIYTNSWGPSDNGQTLDAPGPLMLAAFESDAYEGRNGLGNIITWAAGNGLTNNDNANYDGWANSRFTIAVSAITHYGEQSYY
;
A
#
# COMPACT_ATOMS: atom_id res chain seq x y z
N ILE A 1 4.26 42.84 -14.75
CA ILE A 1 3.43 42.12 -13.77
C ILE A 1 4.38 41.69 -12.67
N GLU A 2 4.35 42.39 -11.53
CA GLU A 2 5.09 42.01 -10.34
C GLU A 2 4.43 40.73 -9.77
N SER A 3 5.16 39.66 -9.66
CA SER A 3 4.72 38.43 -9.00
C SER A 3 4.77 38.63 -7.49
N PHE A 4 3.63 38.66 -6.84
CA PHE A 4 3.54 38.63 -5.39
C PHE A 4 3.61 37.16 -4.92
N SER A 5 4.69 36.79 -4.26
CA SER A 5 4.72 35.57 -3.44
C SER A 5 4.20 35.94 -2.05
N PRO A 6 3.12 35.35 -1.56
CA PRO A 6 2.68 35.58 -0.19
C PRO A 6 3.77 35.09 0.79
N ILE A 7 4.14 35.95 1.74
CA ILE A 7 5.01 35.55 2.84
C ILE A 7 4.14 34.68 3.77
N ILE A 8 4.19 33.35 3.54
CA ILE A 8 3.56 32.39 4.43
C ILE A 8 4.49 32.21 5.62
N LYS A 9 4.04 32.60 6.80
CA LYS A 9 4.74 32.28 8.06
C LYS A 9 4.70 30.76 8.22
N LYS A 10 5.83 30.08 8.01
CA LYS A 10 5.96 28.66 8.29
C LYS A 10 6.52 28.50 9.69
N ASN A 11 5.77 27.83 10.57
CA ASN A 11 6.34 27.31 11.79
C ASN A 11 7.17 26.07 11.44
N HIS A 12 8.46 26.15 11.63
CA HIS A 12 9.32 24.99 11.54
C HIS A 12 9.31 24.29 12.91
N VAL A 13 8.78 23.10 12.97
CA VAL A 13 8.92 22.17 14.10
C VAL A 13 10.09 21.22 13.82
N THR A 14 10.73 20.74 14.87
CA THR A 14 11.71 19.66 14.76
C THR A 14 11.03 18.44 14.15
N ARG A 15 11.65 17.85 13.12
CA ARG A 15 11.15 16.61 12.51
C ARG A 15 11.11 15.52 13.57
N SER A 16 9.95 14.95 13.81
CA SER A 16 9.80 13.75 14.62
C SER A 16 10.37 12.60 13.79
N ILE A 17 11.40 11.96 14.29
CA ILE A 17 11.92 10.70 13.76
C ILE A 17 11.35 9.64 14.69
N PRO A 18 10.67 8.60 14.16
CA PRO A 18 10.18 7.49 14.96
C PRO A 18 11.30 6.85 15.78
N ASN A 19 10.95 6.37 16.96
CA ASN A 19 11.90 5.73 17.88
C ASN A 19 11.94 4.21 17.73
N ASP A 20 11.40 3.69 16.63
CA ASP A 20 11.26 2.28 16.32
C ASP A 20 12.63 1.65 16.07
N GLU A 21 12.80 0.42 16.54
CA GLU A 21 14.10 -0.27 16.70
C GLU A 21 14.95 -0.31 15.43
N VAL A 22 14.30 -0.55 14.26
CA VAL A 22 14.99 -0.67 12.96
C VAL A 22 14.63 0.46 12.00
N PHE A 23 14.08 1.56 12.48
CA PHE A 23 13.75 2.71 11.62
C PHE A 23 14.95 3.21 10.82
N ASP A 24 16.13 3.21 11.41
CA ASP A 24 17.35 3.66 10.76
C ASP A 24 17.75 2.78 9.56
N ASP A 25 17.23 1.56 9.44
CA ASP A 25 17.43 0.69 8.28
C ASP A 25 16.38 0.91 7.18
N GLN A 26 15.31 1.64 7.46
CA GLN A 26 14.22 1.93 6.51
C GLN A 26 14.59 3.03 5.52
N TRP A 27 15.57 2.75 4.64
CA TRP A 27 16.06 3.70 3.65
C TRP A 27 14.94 4.27 2.76
N HIS A 28 13.90 3.50 2.49
CA HIS A 28 12.76 3.94 1.67
C HIS A 28 11.97 5.08 2.29
N LEU A 29 11.99 5.23 3.62
CA LEU A 29 11.37 6.35 4.33
C LEU A 29 12.36 7.50 4.54
N ARG A 30 13.64 7.17 4.76
CA ARG A 30 14.72 8.15 4.94
C ARG A 30 16.06 7.55 4.55
N ASN A 31 16.62 8.01 3.43
CA ASN A 31 17.92 7.57 2.95
C ASN A 31 19.01 8.61 3.25
N TYR A 32 19.86 8.33 4.22
CA TYR A 32 21.06 9.11 4.50
C TYR A 32 22.35 8.38 4.11
N GLY A 33 22.24 7.28 3.34
CA GLY A 33 23.37 6.45 2.88
C GLY A 33 23.66 5.25 3.79
N GLN A 34 22.80 4.92 4.74
CA GLN A 34 22.98 3.83 5.73
C GLN A 34 23.15 2.45 5.10
N THR A 35 22.60 2.22 3.90
CA THR A 35 22.71 0.97 3.13
C THR A 35 23.67 1.11 1.94
N SER A 36 24.58 2.07 1.98
CA SER A 36 25.45 2.45 0.85
C SER A 36 24.70 3.04 -0.35
N GLY A 37 23.42 3.40 -0.19
CA GLY A 37 22.59 4.02 -1.22
C GLY A 37 22.91 5.49 -1.43
N THR A 38 22.25 6.10 -2.41
CA THR A 38 22.37 7.53 -2.70
C THR A 38 21.54 8.32 -1.70
N GLN A 39 22.18 9.18 -0.95
CA GLN A 39 21.50 10.02 0.04
C GLN A 39 20.37 10.84 -0.59
N GLY A 40 19.17 10.77 -0.01
CA GLY A 40 17.99 11.49 -0.46
C GLY A 40 17.14 10.75 -1.50
N GLU A 41 17.59 9.58 -1.97
CA GLU A 41 16.78 8.70 -2.82
C GLU A 41 15.85 7.87 -1.91
N ASP A 42 14.74 8.49 -1.52
CA ASP A 42 13.70 7.94 -0.64
C ASP A 42 12.32 8.54 -0.95
N ALA A 43 11.29 8.09 -0.27
CA ALA A 43 9.94 8.60 -0.43
C ALA A 43 9.73 10.00 0.17
N ASN A 44 10.75 10.59 0.82
CA ASN A 44 10.71 11.90 1.49
C ASN A 44 9.54 12.06 2.47
N ILE A 45 9.10 10.97 3.07
CA ILE A 45 7.89 10.92 3.91
C ILE A 45 8.12 11.60 5.26
N THR A 46 9.34 11.55 5.80
CA THR A 46 9.63 12.10 7.13
C THR A 46 9.35 13.60 7.24
N SER A 47 9.40 14.33 6.14
CA SER A 47 9.05 15.76 6.10
C SER A 47 7.54 16.00 6.24
N VAL A 48 6.72 15.02 5.88
CA VAL A 48 5.25 15.07 5.89
C VAL A 48 4.71 14.80 7.30
N TRP A 49 5.37 13.97 8.09
CA TRP A 49 4.91 13.53 9.41
C TRP A 49 4.70 14.64 10.44
N ASN A 50 5.31 15.81 10.24
CA ASN A 50 5.02 16.98 11.08
C ASN A 50 3.57 17.48 10.93
N SER A 51 2.84 17.05 9.91
CA SER A 51 1.49 17.53 9.60
C SER A 51 0.51 16.39 9.34
N TYR A 52 0.99 15.27 8.81
CA TYR A 52 0.16 14.14 8.38
C TYR A 52 0.87 12.82 8.68
N THR A 53 0.25 11.99 9.48
CA THR A 53 0.75 10.68 9.91
C THR A 53 -0.13 9.52 9.45
N GLY A 54 -1.21 9.86 8.73
CA GLY A 54 -2.23 8.89 8.30
C GLY A 54 -3.45 8.82 9.23
N ASN A 55 -3.47 9.60 10.32
CA ASN A 55 -4.61 9.58 11.25
C ASN A 55 -5.93 9.86 10.54
N GLY A 56 -6.93 8.97 10.75
CA GLY A 56 -8.24 9.03 10.11
C GLY A 56 -8.28 8.44 8.69
N ILE A 57 -7.18 7.88 8.19
CA ILE A 57 -7.12 7.17 6.91
C ILE A 57 -7.23 5.67 7.15
N ILE A 58 -8.01 4.98 6.33
CA ILE A 58 -8.15 3.51 6.34
C ILE A 58 -7.50 2.95 5.09
N ILE A 59 -6.54 2.05 5.27
CA ILE A 59 -5.82 1.34 4.22
C ILE A 59 -6.19 -0.13 4.27
N SER A 60 -6.77 -0.65 3.20
CA SER A 60 -7.04 -2.07 3.02
C SER A 60 -5.91 -2.72 2.24
N VAL A 61 -5.27 -3.71 2.83
CA VAL A 61 -4.25 -4.56 2.20
C VAL A 61 -4.96 -5.76 1.60
N VAL A 62 -5.13 -5.76 0.29
CA VAL A 62 -5.76 -6.86 -0.45
C VAL A 62 -4.65 -7.79 -0.91
N ASP A 63 -4.44 -8.90 -0.18
CA ASP A 63 -3.25 -9.74 -0.32
C ASP A 63 -3.48 -11.17 0.19
N ASP A 64 -2.42 -11.87 0.58
CA ASP A 64 -2.44 -13.24 1.11
C ASP A 64 -2.86 -13.34 2.60
N GLY A 65 -3.07 -12.22 3.25
CA GLY A 65 -3.52 -12.09 4.65
C GLY A 65 -2.79 -10.96 5.38
N LEU A 66 -3.27 -10.66 6.59
CA LEU A 66 -2.67 -9.69 7.48
C LEU A 66 -2.59 -10.27 8.89
N ASP A 67 -1.40 -10.42 9.45
CA ASP A 67 -1.20 -10.86 10.83
C ASP A 67 -1.64 -9.74 11.79
N LYS A 68 -2.91 -9.78 12.14
CA LYS A 68 -3.55 -8.80 13.02
C LYS A 68 -2.99 -8.79 14.44
N ASP A 69 -2.34 -9.87 14.85
CA ASP A 69 -1.76 -10.04 16.18
C ASP A 69 -0.27 -9.65 16.22
N HIS A 70 0.33 -9.33 15.07
CA HIS A 70 1.70 -8.80 15.01
C HIS A 70 1.80 -7.51 15.84
N PRO A 71 2.78 -7.38 16.76
CA PRO A 71 2.85 -6.26 17.72
C PRO A 71 2.92 -4.88 17.05
N ASP A 72 3.45 -4.80 15.83
CA ASP A 72 3.56 -3.57 15.06
C ASP A 72 2.34 -3.27 14.16
N ILE A 73 1.46 -4.24 13.99
CA ILE A 73 0.22 -4.13 13.19
C ILE A 73 -1.00 -3.93 14.09
N SER A 74 -1.07 -4.68 15.19
CA SER A 74 -2.24 -4.75 16.05
C SER A 74 -2.73 -3.39 16.59
N PRO A 75 -1.87 -2.39 16.86
CA PRO A 75 -2.35 -1.08 17.32
C PRO A 75 -3.19 -0.33 16.27
N ASN A 76 -2.91 -0.56 14.98
CA ASN A 76 -3.56 0.09 13.85
C ASN A 76 -4.65 -0.77 13.19
N TYR A 77 -4.78 -2.02 13.62
CA TYR A 77 -5.69 -2.98 12.98
C TYR A 77 -7.17 -2.67 13.22
N SER A 78 -7.97 -2.83 12.17
CA SER A 78 -9.43 -2.70 12.22
C SER A 78 -10.14 -4.01 11.85
N PRO A 79 -10.78 -4.69 12.79
CA PRO A 79 -11.56 -5.88 12.49
C PRO A 79 -12.82 -5.58 11.66
N THR A 80 -13.37 -4.37 11.76
CA THR A 80 -14.59 -3.99 11.02
C THR A 80 -14.35 -3.89 9.51
N HIS A 81 -13.13 -3.49 9.12
CA HIS A 81 -12.77 -3.26 7.72
C HIS A 81 -11.99 -4.45 7.12
N SER A 82 -11.84 -5.54 7.89
CA SER A 82 -11.09 -6.73 7.47
C SER A 82 -12.02 -7.87 7.11
N TYR A 83 -11.61 -8.68 6.11
CA TYR A 83 -12.34 -9.87 5.68
C TYR A 83 -11.43 -10.89 5.02
N ASP A 84 -11.70 -12.18 5.26
CA ASP A 84 -11.07 -13.30 4.56
C ASP A 84 -12.03 -13.89 3.51
N TRP A 85 -11.74 -13.61 2.24
CA TRP A 85 -12.51 -14.09 1.09
C TRP A 85 -12.24 -15.57 0.78
N CYS A 86 -11.18 -16.13 1.31
CA CYS A 86 -10.83 -17.52 1.14
C CYS A 86 -11.60 -18.42 2.09
N ASN A 87 -11.71 -18.01 3.35
CA ASN A 87 -12.44 -18.75 4.39
C ASN A 87 -13.87 -18.22 4.59
N ASN A 88 -14.19 -17.07 4.00
CA ASN A 88 -15.47 -16.39 4.11
C ASN A 88 -15.81 -16.04 5.58
N ASP A 89 -14.85 -15.42 6.26
CA ASP A 89 -14.98 -14.94 7.63
C ASP A 89 -14.29 -13.58 7.83
N ALA A 90 -14.24 -13.07 9.06
CA ALA A 90 -13.68 -11.76 9.37
C ALA A 90 -12.24 -11.82 9.90
N ASP A 91 -11.58 -12.97 9.87
CA ASP A 91 -10.22 -13.13 10.38
C ASP A 91 -9.20 -13.19 9.22
N PRO A 92 -8.50 -12.08 8.90
CA PRO A 92 -7.55 -12.03 7.80
C PRO A 92 -6.19 -12.65 8.15
N THR A 93 -6.05 -13.33 9.30
CA THR A 93 -4.78 -13.89 9.75
C THR A 93 -4.24 -14.87 8.71
N PRO A 94 -3.00 -14.66 8.19
CA PRO A 94 -2.46 -15.51 7.16
C PRO A 94 -2.19 -16.92 7.69
N THR A 95 -2.25 -17.92 6.81
CA THR A 95 -1.75 -19.24 7.13
C THR A 95 -0.22 -19.23 7.24
N SER A 96 0.38 -20.23 7.86
CA SER A 96 1.78 -20.28 8.28
C SER A 96 2.84 -20.00 7.20
N ASN A 97 2.46 -20.00 5.92
CA ASN A 97 3.38 -19.76 4.79
C ASN A 97 3.08 -18.44 4.06
N ASN A 98 2.09 -17.70 4.48
CA ASN A 98 1.63 -16.48 3.86
C ASN A 98 2.00 -15.30 4.78
N GLY A 99 2.79 -14.39 4.31
CA GLY A 99 3.25 -13.23 5.11
C GLY A 99 3.48 -11.99 4.25
N HIS A 100 3.17 -12.09 2.97
CA HIS A 100 3.39 -11.02 2.02
C HIS A 100 2.51 -9.80 2.32
N GLY A 101 1.22 -10.00 2.55
CA GLY A 101 0.30 -8.93 2.91
C GLY A 101 0.63 -8.30 4.27
N THR A 102 1.13 -9.09 5.25
CA THR A 102 1.62 -8.55 6.52
C THR A 102 2.82 -7.62 6.30
N ALA A 103 3.77 -8.01 5.45
CA ALA A 103 4.90 -7.17 5.10
C ALA A 103 4.47 -5.89 4.36
N ALA A 104 3.57 -5.99 3.38
CA ALA A 104 3.00 -4.84 2.68
C ALA A 104 2.27 -3.89 3.64
N GLY A 105 1.46 -4.44 4.55
CA GLY A 105 0.78 -3.68 5.61
C GLY A 105 1.74 -2.97 6.54
N GLY A 106 2.82 -3.63 6.93
CA GLY A 106 3.88 -3.06 7.77
C GLY A 106 4.55 -1.86 7.10
N VAL A 107 4.92 -1.98 5.82
CA VAL A 107 5.48 -0.85 5.05
C VAL A 107 4.49 0.30 4.92
N ALA A 108 3.20 0.00 4.76
CA ALA A 108 2.17 1.01 4.63
C ALA A 108 1.88 1.73 5.96
N ALA A 109 1.64 0.99 7.04
CA ALA A 109 1.11 1.54 8.28
C ALA A 109 1.41 0.71 9.55
N ALA A 110 2.62 0.13 9.69
CA ALA A 110 3.06 -0.31 11.01
C ALA A 110 3.02 0.87 11.98
N ALA A 111 2.66 0.61 13.24
CA ALA A 111 2.53 1.64 14.26
C ALA A 111 3.90 2.25 14.56
N GLY A 112 4.01 3.57 14.46
CA GLY A 112 5.27 4.27 14.74
C GLY A 112 5.37 4.77 16.17
N ASP A 113 6.58 5.18 16.57
CA ASP A 113 6.90 5.68 17.91
C ASP A 113 6.54 4.69 19.05
N ASN A 114 6.59 3.40 18.78
CA ASN A 114 6.25 2.35 19.73
C ASN A 114 7.47 1.55 20.23
N THR A 115 8.67 1.88 19.76
CA THR A 115 9.93 1.18 20.06
C THR A 115 10.02 -0.26 19.54
N ILE A 116 9.12 -0.65 18.66
CA ILE A 116 9.03 -2.01 18.10
C ILE A 116 9.34 -1.93 16.60
N HIS A 117 10.20 -2.79 16.11
CA HIS A 117 10.58 -3.01 14.72
C HIS A 117 10.59 -1.78 13.80
N VAL A 118 9.49 -1.51 13.06
CA VAL A 118 9.45 -0.55 11.93
C VAL A 118 8.34 0.48 12.08
N ALA A 119 8.50 1.62 11.43
CA ALA A 119 7.40 2.56 11.23
C ALA A 119 6.83 2.43 9.82
N GLY A 120 5.51 2.44 9.69
CA GLY A 120 4.84 2.54 8.39
C GLY A 120 4.91 3.95 7.80
N ALA A 121 4.77 4.08 6.49
CA ALA A 121 4.72 5.39 5.82
C ALA A 121 3.60 6.29 6.37
N ALA A 122 2.49 5.68 6.78
CA ALA A 122 1.33 6.32 7.41
C ALA A 122 1.03 5.66 8.77
N TYR A 123 1.96 5.78 9.70
CA TYR A 123 2.03 5.00 10.94
C TYR A 123 0.86 5.19 11.93
N ASP A 124 0.02 6.20 11.73
CA ASP A 124 -1.23 6.42 12.49
C ASP A 124 -2.47 6.05 11.67
N ALA A 125 -2.31 5.47 10.47
CA ALA A 125 -3.45 5.04 9.66
C ALA A 125 -4.05 3.74 10.23
N THR A 126 -5.34 3.56 9.99
CA THR A 126 -6.02 2.29 10.28
C THR A 126 -5.70 1.27 9.20
N LEU A 127 -5.27 0.07 9.59
CA LEU A 127 -5.01 -1.07 8.70
C LEU A 127 -6.17 -2.05 8.70
N ALA A 128 -6.53 -2.49 7.50
CA ALA A 128 -7.47 -3.58 7.27
C ALA A 128 -6.81 -4.67 6.42
N GLY A 129 -7.05 -5.92 6.73
CA GLY A 129 -6.65 -7.07 5.93
C GLY A 129 -7.81 -7.58 5.08
N SER A 130 -7.58 -7.74 3.79
CA SER A 130 -8.52 -8.35 2.84
C SER A 130 -7.84 -9.56 2.20
N THR A 131 -8.00 -10.74 2.82
CA THR A 131 -7.34 -11.98 2.37
C THR A 131 -8.02 -12.48 1.10
N LEU A 132 -7.33 -12.35 -0.02
CA LEU A 132 -7.87 -12.69 -1.35
C LEU A 132 -7.03 -13.73 -2.08
N ILE A 133 -5.70 -13.53 -2.14
CA ILE A 133 -4.81 -14.34 -2.99
C ILE A 133 -4.21 -15.56 -2.28
N ALA A 134 -4.60 -15.83 -1.04
CA ALA A 134 -4.24 -17.06 -0.32
C ALA A 134 -4.95 -18.31 -0.88
N CYS A 135 -5.94 -18.13 -1.75
CA CYS A 135 -6.71 -19.16 -2.41
C CYS A 135 -6.99 -18.77 -3.88
N TRP A 136 -7.62 -19.64 -4.62
CA TRP A 136 -8.10 -19.30 -5.95
C TRP A 136 -9.29 -18.35 -5.84
N SER A 137 -9.21 -17.20 -6.49
CA SER A 137 -10.28 -16.20 -6.58
C SER A 137 -10.80 -16.10 -8.01
N GLY A 138 -11.99 -15.54 -8.16
CA GLY A 138 -12.58 -15.22 -9.46
C GLY A 138 -13.10 -13.80 -9.46
N ASP A 139 -13.46 -13.31 -10.62
CA ASP A 139 -13.91 -11.94 -10.90
C ASP A 139 -14.88 -11.36 -9.86
N SER A 140 -15.87 -12.17 -9.43
CA SER A 140 -16.82 -11.74 -8.40
C SER A 140 -16.19 -11.55 -7.03
N THR A 141 -15.26 -12.42 -6.65
CA THR A 141 -14.59 -12.34 -5.35
C THR A 141 -13.62 -11.16 -5.32
N GLU A 142 -12.89 -10.95 -6.40
CA GLU A 142 -11.99 -9.81 -6.57
C GLU A 142 -12.76 -8.48 -6.50
N ALA A 143 -13.89 -8.39 -7.22
CA ALA A 143 -14.76 -7.22 -7.19
C ALA A 143 -15.29 -6.92 -5.76
N ASN A 144 -15.71 -7.96 -5.04
CA ASN A 144 -16.18 -7.80 -3.67
C ASN A 144 -15.07 -7.33 -2.73
N ALA A 145 -13.84 -7.84 -2.90
CA ALA A 145 -12.70 -7.44 -2.08
C ALA A 145 -12.34 -5.96 -2.25
N LEU A 146 -12.43 -5.44 -3.47
CA LEU A 146 -12.12 -4.05 -3.77
C LEU A 146 -13.26 -3.08 -3.39
N THR A 147 -14.51 -3.54 -3.34
CA THR A 147 -15.64 -2.71 -2.92
C THR A 147 -16.02 -2.89 -1.45
N PHE A 148 -15.31 -3.76 -0.72
CA PHE A 148 -15.60 -3.99 0.69
C PHE A 148 -15.39 -2.73 1.52
N MET A 149 -16.45 -2.25 2.19
CA MET A 149 -16.44 -1.03 2.99
C MET A 149 -15.96 0.22 2.23
N ASN A 150 -16.22 0.31 0.91
CA ASN A 150 -15.66 1.35 0.04
C ASN A 150 -16.10 2.77 0.40
N ASN A 151 -17.18 2.94 1.15
CA ASN A 151 -17.59 4.25 1.67
C ASN A 151 -16.71 4.74 2.83
N GLU A 152 -15.95 3.87 3.46
CA GLU A 152 -15.08 4.18 4.61
C GLU A 152 -13.61 3.97 4.29
N THR A 153 -13.28 2.93 3.53
CA THR A 153 -11.90 2.66 3.08
C THR A 153 -11.38 3.78 2.18
N HIS A 154 -10.18 4.25 2.43
CA HIS A 154 -9.58 5.33 1.66
C HIS A 154 -8.69 4.81 0.54
N ILE A 155 -7.90 3.78 0.83
CA ILE A 155 -6.88 3.23 -0.06
C ILE A 155 -7.01 1.71 -0.08
N TYR A 156 -7.02 1.13 -1.27
CA TYR A 156 -6.81 -0.31 -1.47
C TYR A 156 -5.42 -0.50 -2.07
N THR A 157 -4.57 -1.27 -1.39
CA THR A 157 -3.23 -1.59 -1.88
C THR A 157 -3.16 -3.04 -2.30
N ASN A 158 -2.66 -3.27 -3.52
CA ASN A 158 -2.67 -4.56 -4.21
C ASN A 158 -1.25 -4.87 -4.71
N SER A 159 -0.65 -5.93 -4.20
CA SER A 159 0.70 -6.36 -4.58
C SER A 159 0.68 -7.74 -5.23
N TRP A 160 -0.24 -7.92 -6.17
CA TRP A 160 -0.46 -9.16 -6.91
C TRP A 160 -0.88 -8.88 -8.35
N GLY A 161 -0.88 -9.91 -9.20
CA GLY A 161 -1.25 -9.80 -10.61
C GLY A 161 -1.03 -11.09 -11.38
N PRO A 162 -1.10 -11.07 -12.70
CA PRO A 162 -0.79 -12.21 -13.55
C PRO A 162 0.69 -12.61 -13.47
N SER A 163 1.05 -13.72 -14.08
CA SER A 163 2.44 -14.20 -14.10
C SER A 163 3.36 -13.24 -14.87
N ASP A 164 4.42 -12.79 -14.23
CA ASP A 164 5.44 -11.88 -14.75
C ASP A 164 6.44 -12.61 -15.68
N ASN A 165 5.99 -13.15 -16.80
CA ASN A 165 6.78 -14.03 -17.69
C ASN A 165 7.03 -13.46 -19.09
N GLY A 166 6.60 -12.23 -19.36
CA GLY A 166 6.71 -11.56 -20.65
C GLY A 166 5.81 -12.12 -21.74
N GLN A 167 4.86 -13.00 -21.42
CA GLN A 167 3.98 -13.67 -22.38
C GLN A 167 2.50 -13.66 -21.95
N THR A 168 2.23 -13.54 -20.65
CA THR A 168 0.87 -13.51 -20.12
C THR A 168 0.27 -12.13 -20.33
N LEU A 169 -0.83 -12.09 -21.05
CA LEU A 169 -1.68 -10.91 -21.19
C LEU A 169 -2.99 -11.25 -20.49
N ASP A 170 -3.27 -10.59 -19.38
CA ASP A 170 -4.45 -10.83 -18.57
C ASP A 170 -5.07 -9.52 -18.09
N ALA A 171 -6.35 -9.56 -17.75
CA ALA A 171 -7.10 -8.37 -17.37
C ALA A 171 -8.24 -8.72 -16.41
N PRO A 172 -8.69 -7.72 -15.60
CA PRO A 172 -9.85 -7.87 -14.73
C PRO A 172 -11.08 -8.28 -15.54
N GLY A 173 -11.91 -9.13 -14.95
CA GLY A 173 -13.22 -9.46 -15.50
C GLY A 173 -14.20 -8.27 -15.38
N PRO A 174 -15.41 -8.44 -15.95
CA PRO A 174 -16.37 -7.34 -16.03
C PRO A 174 -16.89 -6.87 -14.66
N LEU A 175 -16.94 -7.73 -13.67
CA LEU A 175 -17.36 -7.33 -12.29
C LEU A 175 -16.27 -6.52 -11.63
N MET A 176 -15.02 -6.91 -11.77
CA MET A 176 -13.87 -6.18 -11.23
C MET A 176 -13.71 -4.81 -11.92
N LEU A 177 -13.95 -4.71 -13.24
CA LEU A 177 -13.95 -3.42 -13.93
C LEU A 177 -15.07 -2.50 -13.42
N ALA A 178 -16.26 -3.05 -13.14
CA ALA A 178 -17.34 -2.29 -12.54
C ALA A 178 -17.02 -1.86 -11.10
N ALA A 179 -16.30 -2.70 -10.34
CA ALA A 179 -15.82 -2.35 -9.00
C ALA A 179 -14.84 -1.16 -9.05
N PHE A 180 -13.87 -1.18 -9.94
CA PHE A 180 -12.95 -0.06 -10.14
C PHE A 180 -13.69 1.25 -10.46
N GLU A 181 -14.70 1.19 -11.33
CA GLU A 181 -15.49 2.36 -11.68
C GLU A 181 -16.30 2.88 -10.50
N SER A 182 -16.96 1.97 -9.75
CA SER A 182 -17.70 2.31 -8.54
C SER A 182 -16.80 2.93 -7.48
N ASP A 183 -15.65 2.35 -7.22
CA ASP A 183 -14.69 2.89 -6.25
C ASP A 183 -14.20 4.28 -6.64
N ALA A 184 -13.91 4.49 -7.92
CA ALA A 184 -13.41 5.78 -8.39
C ALA A 184 -14.44 6.91 -8.31
N TYR A 185 -15.73 6.61 -8.50
CA TYR A 185 -16.78 7.63 -8.59
C TYR A 185 -17.74 7.67 -7.41
N GLU A 186 -18.01 6.54 -6.78
CA GLU A 186 -19.00 6.40 -5.73
C GLU A 186 -18.38 6.17 -4.35
N GLY A 187 -17.17 5.60 -4.30
CA GLY A 187 -16.47 5.32 -3.07
C GLY A 187 -16.29 6.56 -2.18
N ARG A 188 -16.21 6.35 -0.88
CA ARG A 188 -16.18 7.42 0.13
C ARG A 188 -17.28 8.46 -0.06
N ASN A 189 -18.50 8.00 -0.36
CA ASN A 189 -19.66 8.86 -0.61
C ASN A 189 -19.44 9.86 -1.76
N GLY A 190 -18.79 9.43 -2.84
CA GLY A 190 -18.54 10.22 -4.04
C GLY A 190 -17.20 10.96 -4.07
N LEU A 191 -16.33 10.78 -3.08
CA LEU A 191 -14.97 11.33 -3.08
C LEU A 191 -13.98 10.44 -3.86
N GLY A 192 -14.35 9.18 -4.11
CA GLY A 192 -13.55 8.15 -4.77
C GLY A 192 -12.50 7.52 -3.84
N ASN A 193 -12.21 6.24 -4.05
CA ASN A 193 -11.13 5.53 -3.39
C ASN A 193 -9.83 5.64 -4.20
N ILE A 194 -8.70 5.45 -3.54
CA ILE A 194 -7.40 5.35 -4.19
C ILE A 194 -7.07 3.85 -4.29
N ILE A 195 -6.76 3.39 -5.48
CA ILE A 195 -6.38 2.00 -5.73
C ILE A 195 -4.95 1.98 -6.25
N THR A 196 -4.03 1.39 -5.49
CA THR A 196 -2.64 1.20 -5.91
C THR A 196 -2.40 -0.24 -6.32
N TRP A 197 -1.56 -0.44 -7.33
CA TRP A 197 -1.23 -1.75 -7.86
C TRP A 197 0.26 -1.89 -8.14
N ALA A 198 0.86 -3.02 -7.79
CA ALA A 198 2.25 -3.31 -8.15
C ALA A 198 2.40 -3.42 -9.67
N ALA A 199 3.48 -2.86 -10.22
CA ALA A 199 3.76 -2.90 -11.66
C ALA A 199 4.37 -4.22 -12.15
N GLY A 200 4.54 -5.21 -11.25
CA GLY A 200 5.10 -6.53 -11.54
C GLY A 200 6.60 -6.66 -11.29
N ASN A 201 7.12 -7.88 -11.41
CA ASN A 201 8.50 -8.28 -11.11
C ASN A 201 9.21 -8.90 -12.33
N GLY A 202 8.75 -8.59 -13.53
CA GLY A 202 9.10 -9.30 -14.76
C GLY A 202 10.22 -8.69 -15.61
N LEU A 203 11.03 -7.74 -15.07
CA LEU A 203 12.09 -7.09 -15.85
C LEU A 203 13.02 -8.08 -16.55
N THR A 204 13.45 -9.13 -15.85
CA THR A 204 14.36 -10.15 -16.41
C THR A 204 13.71 -11.04 -17.46
N ASN A 205 12.40 -11.05 -17.52
CA ASN A 205 11.59 -11.80 -18.50
C ASN A 205 11.13 -10.93 -19.67
N ASN A 206 11.57 -9.67 -19.74
CA ASN A 206 11.06 -8.66 -20.68
C ASN A 206 9.54 -8.48 -20.56
N ASP A 207 9.01 -8.58 -19.35
CA ASP A 207 7.62 -8.34 -19.10
C ASP A 207 7.29 -6.84 -19.12
N ASN A 208 6.02 -6.52 -19.21
CA ASN A 208 5.57 -5.16 -19.35
C ASN A 208 4.26 -4.94 -18.57
N ALA A 209 4.21 -3.95 -17.70
CA ALA A 209 3.02 -3.62 -16.93
C ALA A 209 1.76 -3.38 -17.80
N ASN A 210 1.91 -3.11 -19.10
CA ASN A 210 0.77 -3.05 -20.03
C ASN A 210 0.16 -4.43 -20.35
N TYR A 211 0.80 -5.52 -19.97
CA TYR A 211 0.23 -6.87 -20.10
C TYR A 211 -0.67 -7.22 -18.91
N ASP A 212 -0.56 -6.47 -17.83
CA ASP A 212 -1.37 -6.57 -16.62
C ASP A 212 -2.48 -5.51 -16.64
N GLY A 213 -3.71 -5.95 -16.90
CA GLY A 213 -4.88 -5.08 -17.02
C GLY A 213 -5.34 -4.48 -15.66
N TRP A 214 -4.90 -5.01 -14.52
CA TRP A 214 -5.12 -4.38 -13.21
C TRP A 214 -4.17 -3.20 -13.02
N ALA A 215 -2.87 -3.40 -13.26
CA ALA A 215 -1.85 -2.36 -13.10
C ALA A 215 -2.02 -1.22 -14.12
N ASN A 216 -2.34 -1.51 -15.39
CA ASN A 216 -2.49 -0.50 -16.43
C ASN A 216 -3.88 0.12 -16.53
N SER A 217 -4.78 -0.18 -15.61
CA SER A 217 -6.12 0.39 -15.56
C SER A 217 -6.08 1.91 -15.36
N ARG A 218 -6.99 2.62 -16.01
CA ARG A 218 -7.17 4.08 -15.79
C ARG A 218 -7.64 4.42 -14.36
N PHE A 219 -8.08 3.45 -13.59
CA PHE A 219 -8.60 3.59 -12.24
C PHE A 219 -7.56 3.27 -11.16
N THR A 220 -6.42 2.71 -11.55
CA THR A 220 -5.37 2.29 -10.63
C THR A 220 -4.11 3.15 -10.79
N ILE A 221 -3.31 3.18 -9.75
CA ILE A 221 -1.98 3.79 -9.75
C ILE A 221 -0.97 2.66 -9.77
N ALA A 222 -0.35 2.42 -10.91
CA ALA A 222 0.74 1.45 -11.02
C ALA A 222 1.99 1.96 -10.31
N VAL A 223 2.55 1.15 -9.42
CA VAL A 223 3.72 1.48 -8.60
C VAL A 223 4.86 0.55 -8.95
N SER A 224 5.93 1.11 -9.50
CA SER A 224 7.16 0.40 -9.82
C SER A 224 8.18 0.50 -8.69
N ALA A 225 9.13 -0.44 -8.63
CA ALA A 225 10.16 -0.49 -7.62
C ALA A 225 11.46 0.20 -8.08
N ILE A 226 12.08 0.93 -7.16
CA ILE A 226 13.42 1.50 -7.32
C ILE A 226 14.38 0.94 -6.27
N THR A 227 15.67 1.02 -6.54
CA THR A 227 16.73 0.69 -5.59
C THR A 227 17.01 1.90 -4.68
N HIS A 228 17.79 1.66 -3.61
CA HIS A 228 18.29 2.73 -2.74
C HIS A 228 19.31 3.67 -3.43
N TYR A 229 19.61 3.43 -4.70
CA TYR A 229 20.41 4.34 -5.54
C TYR A 229 19.54 5.27 -6.39
N GLY A 230 18.21 5.14 -6.37
CA GLY A 230 17.27 5.86 -7.23
C GLY A 230 17.18 5.28 -8.65
N GLU A 231 17.69 4.07 -8.85
CA GLU A 231 17.65 3.37 -10.12
C GLU A 231 16.51 2.37 -10.16
N GLN A 232 16.08 1.97 -11.35
CA GLN A 232 15.11 0.89 -11.51
C GLN A 232 15.59 -0.37 -10.78
N SER A 233 14.69 -1.05 -10.08
CA SER A 233 14.99 -2.33 -9.44
C SER A 233 15.39 -3.38 -10.49
N TYR A 234 16.22 -4.33 -10.08
CA TYR A 234 16.73 -5.39 -10.95
C TYR A 234 15.68 -6.43 -11.36
N TYR A 235 14.55 -6.42 -10.71
CA TYR A 235 13.43 -7.34 -10.99
C TYR A 235 12.25 -6.59 -11.62
#